data_6adfa80b6b694d8012941a014774c498
#
_entry.id   6adfa80b6b694d8012941a014774c498
#
_cell.length_a   1.000
_cell.length_b   1.000
_cell.length_c   1.000
_cell.angle_alpha   90.00
_cell.angle_beta   90.00
_cell.angle_gamma   90.00
#
_symmetry.space_group_name_H-M   'P 1'
#
loop_
_entity.id
_entity.type
_entity.pdbx_description
1 polymer ?
#
loop_
_entity_poly.entity_id
_entity_poly.type
_entity_poly.pdbx_seq_one_letter_code
_entity_poly.pdbx_strand_id
1 'polypeptide(L)'
;MAGKAKSVYICSECGYESPKWFGCCPGCGEWNTMNEEIKAPAAPASKSGASARSVKTYALSEITADEEIRYQTGLTELDRVLGGGIVKGSLVLLSGDPGIGKSTILLQICQYIGKDLDILYVSGEESVYQIKLRADRLGVTSPTLTLMSQTDVQAICEYININKPGLVIIDSIQTMVISDLSSSAGSVTQVRESTSMFMRTAKSSNIPIIVVGPVNKDGNIAGPKVLEHIVDAVLYFEGDRNMSYRILRAVKNRYGSTNEIGVFEMLDSGLSQVENPSLMLISGRPKNTSGTCIACAMEGTRPILAEVQALVSASSFGNPRRMATGFDYSRMAMLLAVLEKRAGYFFGNMDAYINVIGGLKLDEPATDLSVALALISSLKDVPIRDDVLAFGEIGLGGEIRSVNHCEQRIKEAARLGFKTCIIPRHNFKSVPDKLKKEIEVIGVKNVYEAFANCVD
;
A
#
# COMPACT_ATOMS: atom_id res chain seq x y z
N MET A 1 -7.69 51.17 -12.68
CA MET A 1 -7.49 50.94 -11.24
C MET A 1 -7.09 49.48 -11.07
N ALA A 2 -5.88 49.22 -10.66
CA ALA A 2 -5.41 47.85 -10.44
C ALA A 2 -6.18 47.23 -9.26
N GLY A 3 -6.86 46.11 -9.48
CA GLY A 3 -7.60 45.41 -8.43
C GLY A 3 -6.62 44.95 -7.35
N LYS A 4 -6.97 45.18 -6.08
CA LYS A 4 -6.19 44.71 -4.93
C LYS A 4 -6.16 43.20 -4.91
N ALA A 5 -4.96 42.62 -4.78
CA ALA A 5 -4.77 41.19 -4.53
C ALA A 5 -5.62 40.79 -3.30
N LYS A 6 -6.39 39.71 -3.41
CA LYS A 6 -7.19 39.19 -2.29
C LYS A 6 -6.50 37.97 -1.71
N SER A 7 -6.24 37.99 -0.40
CA SER A 7 -5.81 36.83 0.32
C SER A 7 -6.97 35.83 0.42
N VAL A 8 -6.68 34.55 0.19
CA VAL A 8 -7.59 33.43 0.37
C VAL A 8 -6.86 32.39 1.23
N TYR A 9 -7.53 31.80 2.17
CA TYR A 9 -7.00 30.73 3.03
C TYR A 9 -7.40 29.38 2.46
N ILE A 10 -6.41 28.51 2.22
CA ILE A 10 -6.62 27.19 1.63
C ILE A 10 -6.15 26.14 2.63
N CYS A 11 -7.00 25.15 2.89
CA CYS A 11 -6.65 24.01 3.74
C CYS A 11 -5.63 23.12 3.06
N SER A 12 -4.50 22.82 3.74
CA SER A 12 -3.46 21.92 3.24
C SER A 12 -3.93 20.47 3.07
N GLU A 13 -4.95 20.05 3.81
CA GLU A 13 -5.43 18.68 3.82
C GLU A 13 -6.55 18.42 2.80
N CYS A 14 -7.52 19.30 2.70
CA CYS A 14 -8.69 19.05 1.85
C CYS A 14 -8.87 20.06 0.71
N GLY A 15 -8.03 21.11 0.62
CA GLY A 15 -8.15 22.14 -0.40
C GLY A 15 -9.36 23.07 -0.23
N TYR A 16 -10.04 23.07 0.92
CA TYR A 16 -11.15 23.98 1.20
C TYR A 16 -10.67 25.43 1.17
N GLU A 17 -11.32 26.26 0.35
CA GLU A 17 -10.98 27.68 0.19
C GLU A 17 -11.91 28.56 1.01
N SER A 18 -11.35 29.54 1.73
CA SER A 18 -12.10 30.53 2.48
C SER A 18 -11.46 31.93 2.39
N PRO A 19 -12.26 32.99 2.35
CA PRO A 19 -11.75 34.37 2.44
C PRO A 19 -11.29 34.73 3.86
N LYS A 20 -11.50 33.86 4.85
CA LYS A 20 -11.12 34.05 6.25
C LYS A 20 -10.34 32.85 6.75
N TRP A 21 -9.40 33.11 7.66
CA TRP A 21 -8.68 32.04 8.34
C TRP A 21 -9.57 31.38 9.40
N PHE A 22 -9.52 30.06 9.48
CA PHE A 22 -10.16 29.25 10.51
C PHE A 22 -9.11 28.39 11.20
N GLY A 23 -9.16 28.30 12.54
CA GLY A 23 -8.28 27.40 13.30
C GLY A 23 -8.56 25.93 13.03
N CYS A 24 -9.83 25.60 12.74
CA CYS A 24 -10.29 24.29 12.31
C CYS A 24 -10.92 24.41 10.92
N CYS A 25 -10.50 23.58 9.98
CA CYS A 25 -11.01 23.62 8.61
C CYS A 25 -12.49 23.19 8.56
N PRO A 26 -13.40 24.02 8.00
CA PRO A 26 -14.82 23.65 7.89
C PRO A 26 -15.07 22.48 6.92
N GLY A 27 -14.13 22.18 6.03
CA GLY A 27 -14.26 21.11 5.03
C GLY A 27 -13.90 19.73 5.55
N CYS A 28 -12.82 19.60 6.34
CA CYS A 28 -12.32 18.30 6.82
C CYS A 28 -12.24 18.19 8.34
N GLY A 29 -12.42 19.28 9.09
CA GLY A 29 -12.36 19.26 10.55
C GLY A 29 -10.94 19.30 11.14
N GLU A 30 -9.89 19.34 10.33
CA GLU A 30 -8.50 19.35 10.80
C GLU A 30 -8.10 20.73 11.32
N TRP A 31 -7.23 20.74 12.36
CA TRP A 31 -6.78 21.96 13.02
C TRP A 31 -5.46 22.48 12.42
N ASN A 32 -5.32 23.81 12.34
CA ASN A 32 -4.12 24.53 11.87
C ASN A 32 -3.66 24.17 10.45
N THR A 33 -4.60 23.83 9.58
CA THR A 33 -4.34 23.43 8.17
C THR A 33 -4.62 24.54 7.17
N MET A 34 -5.09 25.73 7.60
CA MET A 34 -5.45 26.86 6.72
C MET A 34 -4.23 27.74 6.45
N ASN A 35 -3.70 27.69 5.23
CA ASN A 35 -2.58 28.51 4.75
C ASN A 35 -3.05 29.68 3.91
N GLU A 36 -2.44 30.86 4.10
CA GLU A 36 -2.75 32.04 3.31
C GLU A 36 -2.11 31.97 1.92
N GLU A 37 -2.91 32.13 0.89
CA GLU A 37 -2.46 32.27 -0.50
C GLU A 37 -2.99 33.59 -1.10
N ILE A 38 -2.12 34.28 -1.85
CA ILE A 38 -2.47 35.54 -2.50
C ILE A 38 -2.97 35.22 -3.91
N LYS A 39 -4.28 35.41 -4.17
CA LYS A 39 -4.82 35.33 -5.54
C LYS A 39 -4.62 36.66 -6.26
N ALA A 40 -3.85 36.60 -7.34
CA ALA A 40 -3.77 37.75 -8.28
C ALA A 40 -5.15 38.02 -8.91
N PRO A 41 -5.48 39.29 -9.24
CA PRO A 41 -6.72 39.60 -9.94
C PRO A 41 -6.75 38.84 -11.27
N ALA A 42 -7.83 38.10 -11.54
CA ALA A 42 -8.04 37.45 -12.82
C ALA A 42 -7.94 38.50 -13.94
N ALA A 43 -7.05 38.28 -14.91
CA ALA A 43 -7.01 39.07 -16.10
C ALA A 43 -8.37 39.04 -16.81
N PRO A 44 -8.87 40.12 -17.38
CA PRO A 44 -10.16 40.11 -18.05
C PRO A 44 -10.13 39.07 -19.17
N ALA A 45 -11.03 38.08 -19.11
CA ALA A 45 -11.18 37.05 -20.10
C ALA A 45 -11.37 37.73 -21.47
N SER A 46 -10.40 37.61 -22.37
CA SER A 46 -10.56 37.95 -23.76
C SER A 46 -11.70 37.07 -24.31
N LYS A 47 -12.75 37.68 -24.81
CA LYS A 47 -13.84 37.02 -25.54
C LYS A 47 -13.29 36.47 -26.88
N SER A 48 -12.50 35.42 -26.82
CA SER A 48 -12.28 34.57 -27.99
C SER A 48 -13.57 33.80 -28.22
N GLY A 49 -14.16 33.93 -29.37
CA GLY A 49 -15.42 33.32 -29.75
C GLY A 49 -15.42 31.83 -29.43
N ALA A 50 -16.29 31.43 -28.52
CA ALA A 50 -16.55 30.03 -28.23
C ALA A 50 -17.17 29.43 -29.52
N SER A 51 -16.34 28.81 -30.36
CA SER A 51 -16.86 27.82 -31.30
C SER A 51 -17.47 26.73 -30.44
N ALA A 52 -18.76 26.50 -30.56
CA ALA A 52 -19.46 25.42 -29.87
C ALA A 52 -18.73 24.11 -30.19
N ARG A 53 -17.90 23.62 -29.24
CA ARG A 53 -17.31 22.29 -29.33
C ARG A 53 -18.49 21.33 -29.35
N SER A 54 -18.68 20.63 -30.46
CA SER A 54 -19.71 19.60 -30.57
C SER A 54 -19.46 18.56 -29.48
N VAL A 55 -20.37 18.49 -28.51
CA VAL A 55 -20.36 17.45 -27.49
C VAL A 55 -20.70 16.14 -28.18
N LYS A 56 -19.74 15.24 -28.31
CA LYS A 56 -19.99 13.90 -28.83
C LYS A 56 -20.67 13.07 -27.74
N THR A 57 -21.84 12.57 -28.03
CA THR A 57 -22.58 11.62 -27.19
C THR A 57 -22.62 10.27 -27.90
N TYR A 58 -22.51 9.20 -27.12
CA TYR A 58 -22.56 7.83 -27.63
C TYR A 58 -23.64 7.06 -26.87
N ALA A 59 -24.45 6.26 -27.57
CA ALA A 59 -25.31 5.27 -26.90
C ALA A 59 -24.42 4.12 -26.36
N LEU A 60 -24.76 3.55 -25.21
CA LEU A 60 -23.99 2.44 -24.63
C LEU A 60 -23.85 1.26 -25.60
N SER A 61 -24.88 1.02 -26.41
CA SER A 61 -24.90 -0.03 -27.45
C SER A 61 -23.98 0.23 -28.64
N GLU A 62 -23.53 1.48 -28.86
CA GLU A 62 -22.64 1.87 -29.94
C GLU A 62 -21.16 1.77 -29.52
N ILE A 63 -20.92 1.62 -28.20
CA ILE A 63 -19.58 1.47 -27.67
C ILE A 63 -19.25 -0.03 -27.72
N THR A 64 -18.47 -0.44 -28.72
CA THR A 64 -17.78 -1.70 -28.66
C THR A 64 -16.69 -1.55 -27.58
N ALA A 65 -16.81 -2.32 -26.49
CA ALA A 65 -15.72 -2.46 -25.56
C ALA A 65 -14.60 -3.20 -26.31
N ASP A 66 -13.74 -2.46 -27.02
CA ASP A 66 -12.42 -2.96 -27.31
C ASP A 66 -11.82 -3.39 -25.98
N GLU A 67 -11.23 -4.59 -25.93
CA GLU A 67 -10.61 -5.11 -24.73
C GLU A 67 -9.76 -4.00 -24.12
N GLU A 68 -9.98 -3.72 -22.82
CA GLU A 68 -9.29 -2.66 -22.10
C GLU A 68 -7.78 -2.87 -22.26
N ILE A 69 -7.15 -2.07 -23.12
CA ILE A 69 -5.73 -2.25 -23.48
C ILE A 69 -4.91 -1.91 -22.24
N ARG A 70 -4.20 -2.92 -21.72
CA ARG A 70 -3.30 -2.83 -20.59
C ARG A 70 -1.87 -3.08 -21.03
N TYR A 71 -0.97 -2.25 -20.56
CA TYR A 71 0.46 -2.42 -20.76
C TYR A 71 1.04 -3.17 -19.56
N GLN A 72 1.61 -4.34 -19.81
CA GLN A 72 2.33 -5.12 -18.79
C GLN A 72 3.60 -4.40 -18.39
N THR A 73 3.83 -4.23 -17.09
CA THR A 73 5.01 -3.51 -16.58
C THR A 73 6.28 -4.36 -16.60
N GLY A 74 6.16 -5.67 -16.83
CA GLY A 74 7.25 -6.66 -16.70
C GLY A 74 7.51 -7.06 -15.24
N LEU A 75 6.78 -6.49 -14.29
CA LEU A 75 6.82 -6.83 -12.89
C LEU A 75 5.45 -7.37 -12.46
N THR A 76 5.35 -8.70 -12.29
CA THR A 76 4.06 -9.37 -12.00
C THR A 76 3.42 -8.88 -10.69
N GLU A 77 4.24 -8.52 -9.70
CA GLU A 77 3.75 -7.97 -8.43
C GLU A 77 3.19 -6.55 -8.62
N LEU A 78 3.73 -5.73 -9.52
CA LEU A 78 3.17 -4.43 -9.87
C LEU A 78 1.90 -4.57 -10.70
N ASP A 79 1.93 -5.47 -11.71
CA ASP A 79 0.76 -5.73 -12.57
C ASP A 79 -0.43 -6.23 -11.75
N ARG A 80 -0.20 -7.06 -10.72
CA ARG A 80 -1.21 -7.51 -9.78
C ARG A 80 -1.91 -6.34 -9.10
N VAL A 81 -1.13 -5.40 -8.54
CA VAL A 81 -1.68 -4.23 -7.82
C VAL A 81 -2.43 -3.29 -8.77
N LEU A 82 -1.96 -3.18 -10.02
CA LEU A 82 -2.65 -2.42 -11.06
C LEU A 82 -3.93 -3.10 -11.58
N GLY A 83 -4.15 -4.37 -11.23
CA GLY A 83 -5.30 -5.15 -11.71
C GLY A 83 -5.05 -5.75 -13.11
N GLY A 84 -3.79 -6.03 -13.44
CA GLY A 84 -3.37 -6.66 -14.71
C GLY A 84 -2.55 -5.76 -15.63
N GLY A 85 -2.02 -4.63 -15.14
CA GLY A 85 -1.17 -3.71 -15.90
C GLY A 85 -1.70 -2.29 -15.98
N ILE A 86 -0.96 -1.40 -16.63
CA ILE A 86 -1.29 0.03 -16.78
C ILE A 86 -2.35 0.20 -17.86
N VAL A 87 -3.49 0.78 -17.49
CA VAL A 87 -4.60 1.00 -18.43
C VAL A 87 -4.32 2.21 -19.30
N LYS A 88 -4.52 2.07 -20.61
CA LYS A 88 -4.35 3.13 -21.59
C LYS A 88 -5.23 4.34 -21.26
N GLY A 89 -4.67 5.54 -21.32
CA GLY A 89 -5.36 6.78 -20.99
C GLY A 89 -5.67 6.95 -19.49
N SER A 90 -5.06 6.16 -18.59
CA SER A 90 -5.19 6.31 -17.15
C SER A 90 -4.19 7.30 -16.57
N LEU A 91 -4.54 7.88 -15.42
CA LEU A 91 -3.62 8.62 -14.57
C LEU A 91 -3.42 7.86 -13.26
N VAL A 92 -2.20 7.40 -13.01
CA VAL A 92 -1.81 6.65 -11.82
C VAL A 92 -0.94 7.51 -10.92
N LEU A 93 -1.28 7.63 -9.65
CA LEU A 93 -0.45 8.25 -8.63
C LEU A 93 0.35 7.18 -7.90
N LEU A 94 1.68 7.27 -7.94
CA LEU A 94 2.58 6.47 -7.12
C LEU A 94 3.08 7.31 -5.95
N SER A 95 2.71 6.94 -4.74
CA SER A 95 3.06 7.65 -3.51
C SER A 95 3.86 6.76 -2.55
N GLY A 96 4.44 7.32 -1.51
CA GLY A 96 5.23 6.62 -0.51
C GLY A 96 6.37 7.48 0.02
N ASP A 97 7.01 7.04 1.11
CA ASP A 97 8.07 7.79 1.78
C ASP A 97 9.25 8.14 0.86
N PRO A 98 9.96 9.24 1.14
CA PRO A 98 11.21 9.55 0.44
C PRO A 98 12.23 8.42 0.60
N GLY A 99 12.84 8.00 -0.52
CA GLY A 99 13.83 6.91 -0.52
C GLY A 99 13.26 5.50 -0.47
N ILE A 100 11.93 5.31 -0.52
CA ILE A 100 11.29 3.98 -0.50
C ILE A 100 11.53 3.16 -1.78
N GLY A 101 11.86 3.81 -2.91
CA GLY A 101 12.11 3.14 -4.19
C GLY A 101 11.20 3.54 -5.35
N LYS A 102 10.39 4.61 -5.22
CA LYS A 102 9.45 5.06 -6.27
C LYS A 102 10.12 5.27 -7.63
N SER A 103 11.13 6.14 -7.68
CA SER A 103 11.85 6.42 -8.93
C SER A 103 12.65 5.21 -9.44
N THR A 104 13.05 4.30 -8.52
CA THR A 104 13.73 3.05 -8.88
C THR A 104 12.80 2.12 -9.67
N ILE A 105 11.61 1.84 -9.13
CA ILE A 105 10.65 0.96 -9.82
C ILE A 105 10.20 1.55 -11.15
N LEU A 106 10.03 2.89 -11.22
CA LEU A 106 9.65 3.57 -12.46
C LEU A 106 10.71 3.48 -13.54
N LEU A 107 11.99 3.60 -13.21
CA LEU A 107 13.06 3.36 -14.17
C LEU A 107 13.15 1.90 -14.60
N GLN A 108 12.94 0.96 -13.67
CA GLN A 108 12.95 -0.48 -14.01
C GLN A 108 11.82 -0.85 -14.96
N ILE A 109 10.60 -0.34 -14.76
CA ILE A 109 9.50 -0.61 -15.71
C ILE A 109 9.77 0.00 -17.10
N CYS A 110 10.53 1.10 -17.19
CA CYS A 110 10.95 1.65 -18.48
C CYS A 110 11.78 0.67 -19.30
N GLN A 111 12.58 -0.19 -18.63
CA GLN A 111 13.36 -1.23 -19.33
C GLN A 111 12.46 -2.31 -19.95
N TYR A 112 11.36 -2.63 -19.31
CA TYR A 112 10.46 -3.69 -19.80
C TYR A 112 9.47 -3.14 -20.83
N ILE A 113 8.76 -2.06 -20.50
CA ILE A 113 7.76 -1.43 -21.38
C ILE A 113 8.41 -0.80 -22.60
N GLY A 114 9.60 -0.24 -22.45
CA GLY A 114 10.33 0.43 -23.53
C GLY A 114 10.83 -0.47 -24.66
N LYS A 115 10.53 -1.78 -24.60
CA LYS A 115 10.73 -2.67 -25.76
C LYS A 115 9.68 -2.46 -26.84
N ASP A 116 8.47 -2.06 -26.43
CA ASP A 116 7.30 -1.99 -27.29
C ASP A 116 6.71 -0.57 -27.40
N LEU A 117 7.08 0.34 -26.50
CA LEU A 117 6.52 1.69 -26.40
C LEU A 117 7.59 2.76 -26.21
N ASP A 118 7.37 3.91 -26.82
CA ASP A 118 8.13 5.13 -26.53
C ASP A 118 7.73 5.69 -25.16
N ILE A 119 8.70 5.95 -24.30
CA ILE A 119 8.48 6.42 -22.95
C ILE A 119 9.06 7.82 -22.77
N LEU A 120 8.26 8.72 -22.22
CA LEU A 120 8.71 10.03 -21.78
C LEU A 120 8.83 10.05 -20.24
N TYR A 121 10.05 10.23 -19.74
CA TYR A 121 10.32 10.44 -18.32
C TYR A 121 10.64 11.92 -18.07
N VAL A 122 9.75 12.61 -17.38
CA VAL A 122 9.88 14.02 -17.02
C VAL A 122 10.30 14.13 -15.58
N SER A 123 11.40 14.83 -15.31
CA SER A 123 11.86 15.14 -13.96
C SER A 123 11.89 16.64 -13.73
N GLY A 124 11.36 17.07 -12.60
CA GLY A 124 11.47 18.43 -12.12
C GLY A 124 12.48 18.62 -10.98
N GLU A 125 13.05 17.52 -10.47
CA GLU A 125 13.98 17.53 -9.33
C GLU A 125 15.41 17.18 -9.75
N GLU A 126 15.55 16.20 -10.63
CA GLU A 126 16.85 15.67 -11.05
C GLU A 126 17.18 16.08 -12.49
N SER A 127 18.45 16.37 -12.74
CA SER A 127 18.96 16.57 -14.08
C SER A 127 18.96 15.27 -14.90
N VAL A 128 18.92 15.39 -16.22
CA VAL A 128 18.99 14.21 -17.11
C VAL A 128 20.23 13.36 -16.87
N TYR A 129 21.34 13.96 -16.46
CA TYR A 129 22.59 13.23 -16.13
C TYR A 129 22.46 12.39 -14.84
N GLN A 130 21.81 12.92 -13.83
CA GLN A 130 21.56 12.17 -12.57
C GLN A 130 20.64 10.99 -12.81
N ILE A 131 19.58 11.18 -13.61
CA ILE A 131 18.68 10.09 -14.02
C ILE A 131 19.45 9.05 -14.83
N LYS A 132 20.32 9.48 -15.77
CA LYS A 132 21.14 8.56 -16.55
C LYS A 132 22.06 7.72 -15.69
N LEU A 133 22.78 8.31 -14.71
CA LEU A 133 23.63 7.59 -13.77
C LEU A 133 22.83 6.54 -12.95
N ARG A 134 21.60 6.89 -12.55
CA ARG A 134 20.72 5.94 -11.85
C ARG A 134 20.27 4.83 -12.80
N ALA A 135 19.87 5.15 -14.02
CA ALA A 135 19.47 4.19 -15.05
C ALA A 135 20.62 3.19 -15.34
N ASP A 136 21.86 3.67 -15.48
CA ASP A 136 23.03 2.81 -15.70
C ASP A 136 23.29 1.87 -14.53
N ARG A 137 23.16 2.34 -13.28
CA ARG A 137 23.28 1.48 -12.09
C ARG A 137 22.19 0.40 -12.06
N LEU A 138 20.99 0.69 -12.53
CA LEU A 138 19.86 -0.24 -12.58
C LEU A 138 19.86 -1.13 -13.85
N GLY A 139 20.84 -0.96 -14.75
CA GLY A 139 20.89 -1.68 -16.01
C GLY A 139 19.79 -1.28 -17.01
N VAL A 140 19.25 -0.08 -16.89
CA VAL A 140 18.21 0.44 -17.79
C VAL A 140 18.88 1.02 -19.04
N THR A 141 18.70 0.37 -20.18
CA THR A 141 19.32 0.70 -21.47
C THR A 141 18.29 0.86 -22.59
N SER A 142 17.00 1.05 -22.25
CA SER A 142 15.92 1.17 -23.25
C SER A 142 16.19 2.32 -24.23
N PRO A 143 16.24 2.04 -25.55
CA PRO A 143 16.48 3.07 -26.56
C PRO A 143 15.27 4.00 -26.77
N THR A 144 14.09 3.59 -26.32
CA THR A 144 12.82 4.33 -26.45
C THR A 144 12.54 5.24 -25.26
N LEU A 145 13.44 5.25 -24.25
CA LEU A 145 13.31 6.10 -23.07
C LEU A 145 13.87 7.51 -23.36
N THR A 146 12.98 8.48 -23.46
CA THR A 146 13.32 9.91 -23.60
C THR A 146 13.25 10.59 -22.23
N LEU A 147 14.31 11.31 -21.86
CA LEU A 147 14.39 12.07 -20.61
C LEU A 147 14.13 13.56 -20.88
N MET A 148 13.29 14.18 -20.06
CA MET A 148 13.00 15.60 -20.10
C MET A 148 13.19 16.24 -18.73
N SER A 149 13.97 17.31 -18.61
CA SER A 149 14.06 18.13 -17.41
C SER A 149 13.22 19.37 -17.62
N GLN A 150 11.99 19.36 -17.09
CA GLN A 150 11.01 20.44 -17.27
C GLN A 150 10.00 20.44 -16.12
N THR A 151 9.57 21.64 -15.72
CA THR A 151 8.56 21.82 -14.65
C THR A 151 7.28 22.49 -15.15
N ASP A 152 7.30 23.12 -16.33
CA ASP A 152 6.11 23.75 -16.93
C ASP A 152 5.15 22.69 -17.48
N VAL A 153 3.99 22.57 -16.82
CA VAL A 153 2.95 21.58 -17.17
C VAL A 153 2.37 21.80 -18.56
N GLN A 154 2.25 23.06 -19.00
CA GLN A 154 1.69 23.39 -20.31
C GLN A 154 2.63 22.90 -21.41
N ALA A 155 3.93 23.21 -21.31
CA ALA A 155 4.95 22.73 -22.23
C ALA A 155 5.04 21.20 -22.28
N ILE A 156 4.94 20.51 -21.13
CA ILE A 156 4.92 19.04 -21.06
C ILE A 156 3.69 18.48 -21.78
N CYS A 157 2.50 19.03 -21.53
CA CYS A 157 1.26 18.58 -22.17
C CYS A 157 1.26 18.83 -23.70
N GLU A 158 1.84 19.94 -24.17
CA GLU A 158 2.04 20.19 -25.58
C GLU A 158 2.97 19.17 -26.24
N TYR A 159 4.10 18.85 -25.57
CA TYR A 159 5.02 17.82 -26.03
C TYR A 159 4.33 16.46 -26.16
N ILE A 160 3.54 16.05 -25.14
CA ILE A 160 2.77 14.80 -25.14
C ILE A 160 1.81 14.77 -26.35
N ASN A 161 1.09 15.85 -26.59
CA ASN A 161 0.11 15.92 -27.69
C ASN A 161 0.75 15.86 -29.08
N ILE A 162 1.95 16.42 -29.25
CA ILE A 162 2.69 16.40 -30.50
C ILE A 162 3.37 15.07 -30.76
N ASN A 163 4.12 14.56 -29.77
CA ASN A 163 5.00 13.39 -29.95
C ASN A 163 4.31 12.05 -29.62
N LYS A 164 3.18 12.10 -28.92
CA LYS A 164 2.33 10.92 -28.57
C LYS A 164 3.11 9.72 -28.03
N PRO A 165 3.89 9.89 -26.93
CA PRO A 165 4.56 8.76 -26.32
C PRO A 165 3.55 7.69 -25.85
N GLY A 166 3.97 6.44 -25.76
CA GLY A 166 3.12 5.34 -25.29
C GLY A 166 2.90 5.35 -23.77
N LEU A 167 3.84 5.93 -23.01
CA LEU A 167 3.77 6.10 -21.56
C LEU A 167 4.47 7.39 -21.15
N VAL A 168 3.91 8.10 -20.16
CA VAL A 168 4.54 9.29 -19.54
C VAL A 168 4.74 9.07 -18.06
N ILE A 169 5.89 9.45 -17.54
CA ILE A 169 6.22 9.44 -16.11
C ILE A 169 6.57 10.85 -15.68
N ILE A 170 5.96 11.35 -14.62
CA ILE A 170 6.18 12.67 -14.01
C ILE A 170 6.78 12.49 -12.61
N ASP A 171 8.05 12.85 -12.41
CA ASP A 171 8.79 12.69 -11.15
C ASP A 171 9.40 14.02 -10.70
N SER A 172 8.75 14.79 -9.79
CA SER A 172 7.50 14.55 -9.09
C SER A 172 6.48 15.67 -9.36
N ILE A 173 5.21 15.44 -9.00
CA ILE A 173 4.13 16.43 -9.17
C ILE A 173 4.38 17.71 -8.37
N GLN A 174 5.16 17.66 -7.30
CA GLN A 174 5.42 18.80 -6.41
C GLN A 174 6.25 19.89 -7.06
N THR A 175 7.07 19.53 -8.02
CA THR A 175 7.90 20.48 -8.76
C THR A 175 7.22 21.08 -9.97
N MET A 176 6.07 20.53 -10.34
CA MET A 176 5.31 20.96 -11.51
C MET A 176 4.61 22.30 -11.27
N VAL A 177 4.65 23.16 -12.28
CA VAL A 177 4.16 24.55 -12.22
C VAL A 177 3.29 24.85 -13.44
N ILE A 178 2.16 25.50 -13.20
CA ILE A 178 1.36 26.16 -14.21
C ILE A 178 1.65 27.66 -14.07
N SER A 179 2.28 28.25 -15.08
CA SER A 179 2.78 29.64 -15.04
C SER A 179 1.68 30.68 -14.81
N ASP A 180 0.44 30.38 -15.22
CA ASP A 180 -0.71 31.27 -15.05
C ASP A 180 -1.25 31.33 -13.60
N LEU A 181 -0.77 30.43 -12.74
CA LEU A 181 -1.16 30.41 -11.32
C LEU A 181 -0.15 31.16 -10.47
N SER A 182 -0.63 32.05 -9.60
CA SER A 182 0.22 32.87 -8.72
C SER A 182 0.77 32.11 -7.51
N SER A 183 0.34 30.87 -7.29
CA SER A 183 0.77 30.04 -6.15
C SER A 183 2.14 29.40 -6.42
N SER A 184 2.90 29.17 -5.36
CA SER A 184 4.25 28.56 -5.46
C SER A 184 4.21 27.10 -5.87
N ALA A 185 5.30 26.60 -6.48
CA ALA A 185 5.49 25.18 -6.73
C ALA A 185 5.29 24.37 -5.43
N GLY A 186 4.69 23.18 -5.52
CA GLY A 186 4.39 22.32 -4.38
C GLY A 186 3.20 22.75 -3.53
N SER A 187 2.60 23.93 -3.79
CA SER A 187 1.35 24.30 -3.12
C SER A 187 0.20 23.39 -3.54
N VAL A 188 -0.80 23.27 -2.68
CA VAL A 188 -1.99 22.44 -2.92
C VAL A 188 -2.68 22.83 -4.25
N THR A 189 -2.78 24.11 -4.53
CA THR A 189 -3.39 24.64 -5.76
C THR A 189 -2.60 24.21 -7.00
N GLN A 190 -1.26 24.39 -7.00
CA GLN A 190 -0.41 23.96 -8.11
C GLN A 190 -0.49 22.46 -8.35
N VAL A 191 -0.36 21.66 -7.29
CA VAL A 191 -0.40 20.19 -7.37
C VAL A 191 -1.76 19.71 -7.88
N ARG A 192 -2.86 20.29 -7.42
CA ARG A 192 -4.22 19.96 -7.88
C ARG A 192 -4.44 20.29 -9.36
N GLU A 193 -4.14 21.51 -9.75
CA GLU A 193 -4.39 21.97 -11.12
C GLU A 193 -3.45 21.28 -12.12
N SER A 194 -2.17 21.05 -11.75
CA SER A 194 -1.23 20.27 -12.55
C SER A 194 -1.73 18.83 -12.76
N THR A 195 -2.17 18.19 -11.70
CA THR A 195 -2.75 16.82 -11.79
C THR A 195 -4.01 16.80 -12.64
N SER A 196 -4.88 17.81 -12.53
CA SER A 196 -6.09 17.93 -13.34
C SER A 196 -5.77 18.15 -14.83
N MET A 197 -4.68 18.85 -15.15
CA MET A 197 -4.23 19.05 -16.52
C MET A 197 -3.65 17.76 -17.11
N PHE A 198 -2.82 17.02 -16.34
CA PHE A 198 -2.32 15.70 -16.75
C PHE A 198 -3.46 14.70 -16.94
N MET A 199 -4.47 14.69 -16.06
CA MET A 199 -5.65 13.83 -16.22
C MET A 199 -6.38 14.13 -17.55
N ARG A 200 -6.62 15.40 -17.86
CA ARG A 200 -7.26 15.80 -19.13
C ARG A 200 -6.42 15.36 -20.33
N THR A 201 -5.11 15.55 -20.27
CA THR A 201 -4.18 15.12 -21.32
C THR A 201 -4.18 13.61 -21.48
N ALA A 202 -4.09 12.84 -20.40
CA ALA A 202 -4.16 11.37 -20.45
C ALA A 202 -5.43 10.87 -21.14
N LYS A 203 -6.60 11.41 -20.75
CA LYS A 203 -7.90 11.02 -21.33
C LYS A 203 -8.05 11.45 -22.79
N SER A 204 -7.63 12.68 -23.16
CA SER A 204 -7.80 13.19 -24.52
C SER A 204 -6.84 12.57 -25.52
N SER A 205 -5.61 12.28 -25.11
CA SER A 205 -4.59 11.64 -25.95
C SER A 205 -4.63 10.12 -25.91
N ASN A 206 -5.37 9.54 -24.96
CA ASN A 206 -5.42 8.10 -24.65
C ASN A 206 -4.03 7.51 -24.29
N ILE A 207 -3.20 8.32 -23.59
CA ILE A 207 -1.85 7.96 -23.17
C ILE A 207 -1.84 7.83 -21.65
N PRO A 208 -1.36 6.70 -21.07
CA PRO A 208 -1.24 6.56 -19.63
C PRO A 208 -0.16 7.48 -19.07
N ILE A 209 -0.44 8.09 -17.93
CA ILE A 209 0.49 8.94 -17.21
C ILE A 209 0.66 8.39 -15.78
N ILE A 210 1.90 8.20 -15.34
CA ILE A 210 2.22 7.89 -13.96
C ILE A 210 2.82 9.14 -13.32
N VAL A 211 2.26 9.55 -12.20
CA VAL A 211 2.71 10.72 -11.44
C VAL A 211 3.27 10.28 -10.11
N VAL A 212 4.47 10.71 -9.77
CA VAL A 212 5.06 10.51 -8.43
C VAL A 212 4.58 11.62 -7.51
N GLY A 213 4.05 11.25 -6.35
CA GLY A 213 3.62 12.17 -5.31
C GLY A 213 4.25 11.83 -3.95
N PRO A 214 4.36 12.82 -3.06
CA PRO A 214 4.83 12.61 -1.69
C PRO A 214 3.72 12.11 -0.78
N VAL A 215 4.13 11.77 0.46
CA VAL A 215 3.29 11.57 1.63
C VAL A 215 3.62 12.63 2.67
N ASN A 216 2.68 12.92 3.57
CA ASN A 216 2.99 13.69 4.77
C ASN A 216 3.65 12.80 5.84
N LYS A 217 4.15 13.41 6.93
CA LYS A 217 4.92 12.73 7.99
C LYS A 217 4.16 11.59 8.68
N ASP A 218 2.83 11.56 8.59
CA ASP A 218 1.96 10.56 9.20
C ASP A 218 1.64 9.39 8.25
N GLY A 219 2.35 9.28 7.12
CA GLY A 219 2.14 8.23 6.12
C GLY A 219 0.93 8.46 5.21
N ASN A 220 0.17 9.56 5.41
CA ASN A 220 -0.89 9.97 4.52
C ASN A 220 -0.31 10.70 3.29
N ILE A 221 -1.02 10.68 2.17
CA ILE A 221 -0.58 11.35 0.94
C ILE A 221 -0.44 12.86 1.21
N ALA A 222 0.79 13.38 1.11
CA ALA A 222 1.05 14.81 1.23
C ALA A 222 0.57 15.52 -0.03
N GLY A 223 -0.41 16.22 0.14
CA GLY A 223 -1.23 16.81 -0.87
C GLY A 223 -2.65 16.41 -0.53
N PRO A 224 -3.58 17.24 -0.87
CA PRO A 224 -4.94 17.08 -0.41
C PRO A 224 -5.46 15.72 -0.85
N LYS A 225 -6.30 15.10 -0.05
CA LYS A 225 -7.22 13.99 -0.43
C LYS A 225 -7.91 14.23 -1.79
N VAL A 226 -7.85 15.47 -2.28
CA VAL A 226 -8.26 15.91 -3.61
C VAL A 226 -7.56 15.16 -4.74
N LEU A 227 -6.27 14.79 -4.61
CA LEU A 227 -5.57 14.03 -5.66
C LEU A 227 -6.14 12.63 -5.84
N GLU A 228 -6.53 11.99 -4.73
CA GLU A 228 -7.18 10.67 -4.77
C GLU A 228 -8.49 10.71 -5.57
N HIS A 229 -9.21 11.83 -5.56
CA HIS A 229 -10.45 11.96 -6.32
C HIS A 229 -10.20 12.24 -7.81
N ILE A 230 -9.09 12.87 -8.17
CA ILE A 230 -8.75 13.22 -9.54
C ILE A 230 -8.20 12.03 -10.31
N VAL A 231 -7.26 11.28 -9.73
CA VAL A 231 -6.57 10.18 -10.40
C VAL A 231 -7.42 8.90 -10.50
N ASP A 232 -7.09 8.01 -11.43
CA ASP A 232 -7.80 6.75 -11.62
C ASP A 232 -7.35 5.67 -10.64
N ALA A 233 -6.05 5.63 -10.32
CA ALA A 233 -5.47 4.72 -9.34
C ALA A 233 -4.47 5.44 -8.44
N VAL A 234 -4.41 5.03 -7.18
CA VAL A 234 -3.43 5.48 -6.19
C VAL A 234 -2.71 4.26 -5.66
N LEU A 235 -1.42 4.18 -5.90
CA LEU A 235 -0.52 3.17 -5.41
C LEU A 235 0.33 3.76 -4.28
N TYR A 236 0.37 3.07 -3.16
CA TYR A 236 1.14 3.48 -2.00
C TYR A 236 2.26 2.50 -1.73
N PHE A 237 3.50 3.01 -1.65
CA PHE A 237 4.70 2.23 -1.36
C PHE A 237 5.00 2.32 0.14
N GLU A 238 4.89 1.20 0.84
CA GLU A 238 5.09 1.06 2.28
C GLU A 238 6.39 0.30 2.56
N GLY A 239 7.01 0.57 3.69
CA GLY A 239 8.16 -0.19 4.19
C GLY A 239 9.05 0.61 5.11
N ASP A 240 9.71 -0.06 6.03
CA ASP A 240 10.75 0.53 6.88
C ASP A 240 12.07 0.58 6.11
N ARG A 241 12.84 1.69 6.25
CA ARG A 241 14.16 1.85 5.62
C ARG A 241 15.18 0.81 6.10
N ASN A 242 14.99 0.30 7.30
CA ASN A 242 15.86 -0.72 7.90
C ASN A 242 15.52 -2.15 7.45
N MET A 243 14.42 -2.32 6.71
CA MET A 243 14.00 -3.61 6.19
C MET A 243 14.25 -3.71 4.69
N SER A 244 14.61 -4.91 4.23
CA SER A 244 14.84 -5.16 2.79
C SER A 244 13.55 -5.10 1.98
N TYR A 245 12.39 -5.32 2.63
CA TYR A 245 11.13 -5.48 1.91
C TYR A 245 10.33 -4.19 1.81
N ARG A 246 9.59 -4.11 0.70
CA ARG A 246 8.69 -3.01 0.36
C ARG A 246 7.36 -3.60 -0.09
N ILE A 247 6.27 -3.06 0.41
CA ILE A 247 4.91 -3.45 0.03
C ILE A 247 4.32 -2.34 -0.80
N LEU A 248 3.80 -2.67 -1.97
CA LEU A 248 3.04 -1.77 -2.82
C LEU A 248 1.56 -2.11 -2.68
N ARG A 249 0.74 -1.14 -2.31
CA ARG A 249 -0.68 -1.31 -2.06
C ARG A 249 -1.51 -0.39 -2.95
N ALA A 250 -2.63 -0.88 -3.48
CA ALA A 250 -3.61 -0.02 -4.13
C ALA A 250 -4.54 0.58 -3.08
N VAL A 251 -4.47 1.91 -2.86
CA VAL A 251 -5.41 2.65 -2.01
C VAL A 251 -6.69 2.98 -2.77
N LYS A 252 -6.56 3.21 -4.08
CA LYS A 252 -7.65 3.42 -5.03
C LYS A 252 -7.30 2.76 -6.36
N ASN A 253 -8.26 2.08 -6.97
CA ASN A 253 -8.10 1.54 -8.32
C ASN A 253 -9.45 1.46 -9.02
N ARG A 254 -9.66 2.25 -10.07
CA ARG A 254 -10.90 2.22 -10.88
C ARG A 254 -10.97 1.03 -11.83
N TYR A 255 -9.82 0.41 -12.09
CA TYR A 255 -9.65 -0.65 -13.09
C TYR A 255 -9.35 -2.02 -12.47
N GLY A 256 -9.34 -2.12 -11.15
CA GLY A 256 -9.04 -3.36 -10.43
C GLY A 256 -9.39 -3.30 -8.96
N SER A 257 -9.07 -4.37 -8.25
CA SER A 257 -9.26 -4.46 -6.81
C SER A 257 -8.29 -3.55 -6.06
N THR A 258 -8.75 -2.92 -4.98
CA THR A 258 -7.89 -2.22 -4.00
C THR A 258 -7.32 -3.16 -2.95
N ASN A 259 -7.71 -4.43 -2.99
CA ASN A 259 -7.28 -5.43 -2.00
C ASN A 259 -6.01 -6.17 -2.40
N GLU A 260 -5.38 -5.82 -3.54
CA GLU A 260 -4.15 -6.47 -3.98
C GLU A 260 -2.91 -5.76 -3.45
N ILE A 261 -1.90 -6.56 -3.11
CA ILE A 261 -0.58 -6.06 -2.75
C ILE A 261 0.50 -6.66 -3.66
N GLY A 262 1.56 -5.90 -3.87
CA GLY A 262 2.82 -6.33 -4.47
C GLY A 262 3.95 -6.30 -3.44
N VAL A 263 4.76 -7.33 -3.39
CA VAL A 263 5.89 -7.42 -2.46
C VAL A 263 7.20 -7.38 -3.24
N PHE A 264 8.07 -6.47 -2.82
CA PHE A 264 9.37 -6.24 -3.43
C PHE A 264 10.48 -6.30 -2.38
N GLU A 265 11.66 -6.70 -2.81
CA GLU A 265 12.89 -6.62 -2.02
C GLU A 265 13.81 -5.56 -2.62
N MET A 266 14.39 -4.71 -1.77
CA MET A 266 15.37 -3.71 -2.19
C MET A 266 16.75 -4.33 -2.19
N LEU A 267 17.34 -4.44 -3.37
CA LEU A 267 18.69 -4.92 -3.61
C LEU A 267 19.58 -3.79 -4.15
N ASP A 268 20.90 -4.01 -4.22
CA ASP A 268 21.83 -3.06 -4.86
C ASP A 268 21.51 -2.82 -6.34
N SER A 269 20.96 -3.84 -7.00
CA SER A 269 20.50 -3.79 -8.40
C SER A 269 19.13 -3.16 -8.60
N GLY A 270 18.48 -2.70 -7.53
CA GLY A 270 17.13 -2.13 -7.56
C GLY A 270 16.09 -2.97 -6.82
N LEU A 271 14.82 -2.81 -7.21
CA LEU A 271 13.71 -3.56 -6.63
C LEU A 271 13.54 -4.90 -7.36
N SER A 272 13.55 -5.98 -6.61
CA SER A 272 13.23 -7.33 -7.06
C SER A 272 11.86 -7.74 -6.54
N GLN A 273 11.04 -8.34 -7.40
CA GLN A 273 9.73 -8.85 -6.97
C GLN A 273 9.87 -10.12 -6.15
N VAL A 274 9.09 -10.25 -5.09
CA VAL A 274 9.06 -11.43 -4.22
C VAL A 274 7.87 -12.30 -4.60
N GLU A 275 8.13 -13.39 -5.34
CA GLU A 275 7.07 -14.28 -5.81
C GLU A 275 6.34 -14.98 -4.65
N ASN A 276 7.07 -15.31 -3.60
CA ASN A 276 6.53 -16.00 -2.43
C ASN A 276 6.94 -15.33 -1.11
N PRO A 277 6.21 -14.27 -0.69
CA PRO A 277 6.48 -13.59 0.59
C PRO A 277 6.39 -14.51 1.81
N SER A 278 5.44 -15.45 1.82
CA SER A 278 5.27 -16.38 2.93
C SER A 278 6.53 -17.24 3.14
N LEU A 279 7.05 -17.82 2.06
CA LEU A 279 8.25 -18.67 2.15
C LEU A 279 9.44 -17.89 2.70
N MET A 280 9.58 -16.65 2.28
CA MET A 280 10.63 -15.76 2.73
C MET A 280 10.51 -15.42 4.22
N LEU A 281 9.29 -15.05 4.69
CA LEU A 281 9.03 -14.66 6.07
C LEU A 281 9.13 -15.81 7.07
N ILE A 282 8.97 -17.06 6.63
CA ILE A 282 9.12 -18.24 7.49
C ILE A 282 10.46 -18.95 7.29
N SER A 283 11.30 -18.49 6.34
CA SER A 283 12.63 -19.07 6.13
C SER A 283 13.56 -18.75 7.30
N GLY A 284 14.39 -19.71 7.70
CA GLY A 284 15.36 -19.52 8.78
C GLY A 284 14.77 -19.56 10.20
N ARG A 285 13.47 -19.88 10.36
CA ARG A 285 12.85 -20.03 11.69
C ARG A 285 13.57 -21.09 12.53
N PRO A 286 13.75 -20.85 13.83
CA PRO A 286 14.29 -21.88 14.74
C PRO A 286 13.30 -23.04 14.83
N LYS A 287 13.80 -24.26 14.85
CA LYS A 287 12.98 -25.47 15.03
C LYS A 287 12.94 -25.88 16.49
N ASN A 288 11.82 -26.46 16.88
CA ASN A 288 11.62 -26.99 18.22
C ASN A 288 11.94 -25.96 19.33
N THR A 289 11.53 -24.70 19.11
CA THR A 289 11.75 -23.59 20.06
C THR A 289 10.43 -23.11 20.62
N SER A 290 10.36 -22.97 21.96
CA SER A 290 9.18 -22.40 22.62
C SER A 290 9.00 -20.93 22.26
N GLY A 291 7.75 -20.46 22.32
CA GLY A 291 7.42 -19.08 22.04
C GLY A 291 7.25 -18.72 20.56
N THR A 292 7.24 -19.69 19.65
CA THR A 292 7.05 -19.44 18.22
C THR A 292 5.76 -20.07 17.70
N CYS A 293 5.05 -19.36 16.82
CA CYS A 293 3.89 -19.88 16.10
C CYS A 293 3.80 -19.22 14.71
N ILE A 294 3.31 -19.97 13.72
CA ILE A 294 3.07 -19.40 12.40
C ILE A 294 1.64 -18.88 12.31
N ALA A 295 1.54 -17.58 12.00
CA ALA A 295 0.29 -16.90 11.70
C ALA A 295 0.02 -16.90 10.20
N CYS A 296 -1.25 -16.83 9.81
CA CYS A 296 -1.66 -16.56 8.44
C CYS A 296 -2.57 -15.32 8.43
N ALA A 297 -2.05 -14.21 7.93
CA ALA A 297 -2.80 -12.99 7.70
C ALA A 297 -3.26 -12.89 6.24
N MET A 298 -4.41 -12.25 6.00
CA MET A 298 -4.83 -11.89 4.66
C MET A 298 -4.37 -10.47 4.35
N GLU A 299 -3.48 -10.35 3.39
CA GLU A 299 -3.12 -9.07 2.81
C GLU A 299 -3.84 -8.93 1.46
N GLY A 300 -4.98 -8.24 1.50
CA GLY A 300 -5.90 -8.20 0.39
C GLY A 300 -6.54 -9.55 0.10
N THR A 301 -6.29 -10.11 -1.07
CA THR A 301 -6.74 -11.46 -1.46
C THR A 301 -5.68 -12.53 -1.21
N ARG A 302 -4.46 -12.14 -0.79
CA ARG A 302 -3.32 -13.03 -0.65
C ARG A 302 -3.11 -13.46 0.80
N PRO A 303 -3.14 -14.76 1.10
CA PRO A 303 -2.71 -15.25 2.40
C PRO A 303 -1.19 -15.12 2.51
N ILE A 304 -0.71 -14.52 3.60
CA ILE A 304 0.71 -14.39 3.92
C ILE A 304 0.96 -15.06 5.25
N LEU A 305 1.93 -15.98 5.26
CA LEU A 305 2.40 -16.62 6.47
C LEU A 305 3.55 -15.84 7.08
N ALA A 306 3.48 -15.60 8.39
CA ALA A 306 4.52 -14.92 9.13
C ALA A 306 4.80 -15.62 10.46
N GLU A 307 6.06 -15.60 10.88
CA GLU A 307 6.44 -16.11 12.19
C GLU A 307 6.13 -15.07 13.26
N VAL A 308 5.38 -15.48 14.27
CA VAL A 308 5.15 -14.75 15.52
C VAL A 308 6.04 -15.32 16.58
N GLN A 309 6.88 -14.49 17.18
CA GLN A 309 7.71 -14.83 18.33
C GLN A 309 7.16 -14.14 19.58
N ALA A 310 7.02 -14.86 20.66
CA ALA A 310 6.67 -14.37 21.96
C ALA A 310 7.72 -14.76 22.99
N LEU A 311 8.07 -13.83 23.87
CA LEU A 311 8.93 -14.09 25.02
C LEU A 311 8.19 -13.68 26.29
N VAL A 312 8.04 -14.62 27.21
CA VAL A 312 7.41 -14.41 28.51
C VAL A 312 8.41 -14.77 29.60
N SER A 313 8.64 -13.85 30.52
CA SER A 313 9.59 -14.02 31.61
C SER A 313 9.07 -13.43 32.91
N ALA A 314 9.53 -13.91 34.05
CA ALA A 314 9.17 -13.32 35.33
C ALA A 314 9.60 -11.86 35.40
N SER A 315 8.69 -10.96 35.79
CA SER A 315 9.02 -9.55 35.98
C SER A 315 9.86 -9.35 37.23
N SER A 316 11.01 -8.71 37.07
CA SER A 316 11.89 -8.33 38.19
C SER A 316 11.45 -7.06 38.91
N PHE A 317 10.50 -6.32 38.34
CA PHE A 317 9.99 -5.05 38.84
C PHE A 317 8.48 -5.14 39.02
N GLY A 318 7.93 -4.45 40.00
CA GLY A 318 6.51 -4.54 40.38
C GLY A 318 5.47 -4.25 39.26
N ASN A 319 5.89 -3.69 38.12
CA ASN A 319 5.07 -3.45 36.94
C ASN A 319 5.57 -4.26 35.74
N PRO A 320 4.83 -5.29 35.30
CA PRO A 320 5.20 -6.08 34.13
C PRO A 320 5.32 -5.25 32.85
N ARG A 321 6.39 -5.48 32.12
CA ARG A 321 6.62 -4.84 30.81
C ARG A 321 5.88 -5.60 29.73
N ARG A 322 5.24 -4.87 28.82
CA ARG A 322 4.54 -5.43 27.68
C ARG A 322 4.92 -4.65 26.44
N MET A 323 5.44 -5.33 25.43
CA MET A 323 5.89 -4.73 24.18
C MET A 323 5.45 -5.59 23.01
N ALA A 324 5.02 -4.95 21.94
CA ALA A 324 4.65 -5.62 20.70
C ALA A 324 5.27 -4.87 19.50
N THR A 325 5.91 -5.64 18.63
CA THR A 325 6.41 -5.18 17.33
C THR A 325 5.70 -5.97 16.25
N GLY A 326 5.07 -5.28 15.31
CA GLY A 326 4.29 -5.91 14.26
C GLY A 326 2.90 -6.42 14.69
N PHE A 327 2.48 -6.12 15.93
CA PHE A 327 1.15 -6.44 16.47
C PHE A 327 0.65 -5.29 17.35
N ASP A 328 -0.68 -5.06 17.38
CA ASP A 328 -1.26 -3.96 18.16
C ASP A 328 -1.12 -4.21 19.67
N TYR A 329 -0.64 -3.19 20.39
CA TYR A 329 -0.43 -3.25 21.83
C TYR A 329 -1.74 -3.45 22.62
N SER A 330 -2.81 -2.76 22.24
CA SER A 330 -4.10 -2.85 22.92
C SER A 330 -4.70 -4.25 22.75
N ARG A 331 -4.53 -4.82 21.56
CA ARG A 331 -4.96 -6.19 21.26
C ARG A 331 -4.14 -7.22 22.02
N MET A 332 -2.82 -7.07 22.12
CA MET A 332 -1.97 -7.89 22.99
C MET A 332 -2.45 -7.85 24.44
N ALA A 333 -2.74 -6.67 24.97
CA ALA A 333 -3.21 -6.51 26.36
C ALA A 333 -4.56 -7.22 26.57
N MET A 334 -5.48 -7.15 25.62
CA MET A 334 -6.75 -7.89 25.67
C MET A 334 -6.53 -9.40 25.64
N LEU A 335 -5.67 -9.91 24.75
CA LEU A 335 -5.34 -11.34 24.66
C LEU A 335 -4.78 -11.86 25.99
N LEU A 336 -3.81 -11.16 26.59
CA LEU A 336 -3.24 -11.54 27.88
C LEU A 336 -4.32 -11.63 28.97
N ALA A 337 -5.26 -10.67 29.02
CA ALA A 337 -6.37 -10.69 29.99
C ALA A 337 -7.33 -11.87 29.75
N VAL A 338 -7.61 -12.20 28.49
CA VAL A 338 -8.45 -13.36 28.14
C VAL A 338 -7.75 -14.66 28.48
N LEU A 339 -6.46 -14.80 28.15
CA LEU A 339 -5.67 -15.98 28.46
C LEU A 339 -5.60 -16.24 29.98
N GLU A 340 -5.45 -15.17 30.75
CA GLU A 340 -5.43 -15.27 32.21
C GLU A 340 -6.81 -15.64 32.77
N LYS A 341 -7.85 -14.90 32.41
CA LYS A 341 -9.17 -15.04 33.03
C LYS A 341 -9.98 -16.23 32.53
N ARG A 342 -9.79 -16.65 31.28
CA ARG A 342 -10.62 -17.67 30.61
C ARG A 342 -9.89 -18.94 30.28
N ALA A 343 -8.59 -18.89 30.02
CA ALA A 343 -7.80 -20.08 29.70
C ALA A 343 -6.91 -20.56 30.86
N GLY A 344 -6.82 -19.79 31.95
CA GLY A 344 -6.09 -20.22 33.17
C GLY A 344 -4.57 -20.09 33.07
N TYR A 345 -4.06 -19.27 32.13
CA TYR A 345 -2.64 -18.97 31.97
C TYR A 345 -2.30 -17.66 32.67
N PHE A 346 -1.51 -17.69 33.72
CA PHE A 346 -1.24 -16.53 34.56
C PHE A 346 -0.13 -15.65 33.98
N PHE A 347 -0.46 -14.38 33.64
CA PHE A 347 0.46 -13.37 33.11
C PHE A 347 0.61 -12.14 34.02
N GLY A 348 -0.06 -12.11 35.17
CA GLY A 348 -0.18 -10.93 36.02
C GLY A 348 1.15 -10.35 36.50
N ASN A 349 2.16 -11.19 36.73
CA ASN A 349 3.52 -10.80 37.15
C ASN A 349 4.60 -11.14 36.10
N MET A 350 4.20 -11.32 34.83
CA MET A 350 5.11 -11.72 33.76
C MET A 350 5.32 -10.57 32.78
N ASP A 351 6.56 -10.31 32.42
CA ASP A 351 6.92 -9.51 31.26
C ASP A 351 6.56 -10.29 30.00
N ALA A 352 5.98 -9.62 28.99
CA ALA A 352 5.57 -10.25 27.75
C ALA A 352 5.99 -9.40 26.55
N TYR A 353 6.64 -10.03 25.60
CA TYR A 353 7.14 -9.42 24.38
C TYR A 353 6.61 -10.20 23.19
N ILE A 354 6.17 -9.48 22.15
CA ILE A 354 5.76 -10.04 20.85
C ILE A 354 6.60 -9.38 19.75
N ASN A 355 7.09 -10.19 18.83
CA ASN A 355 7.77 -9.75 17.65
C ASN A 355 7.27 -10.54 16.43
N VAL A 356 6.80 -9.84 15.40
CA VAL A 356 6.46 -10.42 14.10
C VAL A 356 7.68 -10.31 13.20
N ILE A 357 8.16 -11.44 12.73
CA ILE A 357 9.37 -11.50 11.90
C ILE A 357 9.10 -10.90 10.51
N GLY A 358 10.11 -10.21 9.96
CA GLY A 358 10.04 -9.58 8.64
C GLY A 358 9.31 -8.25 8.58
N GLY A 359 8.92 -7.69 9.76
CA GLY A 359 8.30 -6.35 9.86
C GLY A 359 6.88 -6.25 9.32
N LEU A 360 6.23 -7.38 9.09
CA LEU A 360 4.81 -7.40 8.75
C LEU A 360 3.98 -6.93 9.94
N LYS A 361 2.93 -6.17 9.69
CA LYS A 361 1.93 -5.82 10.71
C LYS A 361 0.77 -6.80 10.63
N LEU A 362 0.48 -7.46 11.75
CA LEU A 362 -0.66 -8.36 11.88
C LEU A 362 -1.86 -7.58 12.47
N ASP A 363 -2.57 -6.84 11.62
CA ASP A 363 -3.72 -6.03 12.04
C ASP A 363 -5.04 -6.82 11.99
N GLU A 364 -5.00 -8.04 11.44
CA GLU A 364 -6.19 -8.87 11.25
C GLU A 364 -6.51 -9.72 12.49
N PRO A 365 -7.77 -9.73 12.99
CA PRO A 365 -8.21 -10.55 14.11
C PRO A 365 -7.94 -12.05 13.98
N ALA A 366 -7.88 -12.56 12.75
CA ALA A 366 -7.58 -13.97 12.50
C ALA A 366 -6.22 -14.43 13.04
N THR A 367 -5.30 -13.51 13.32
CA THR A 367 -3.96 -13.80 13.85
C THR A 367 -3.92 -13.93 15.37
N ASP A 368 -5.02 -13.64 16.09
CA ASP A 368 -5.08 -13.74 17.56
C ASP A 368 -4.68 -15.10 18.08
N LEU A 369 -5.19 -16.15 17.43
CA LEU A 369 -4.93 -17.52 17.88
C LEU A 369 -3.44 -17.85 17.81
N SER A 370 -2.76 -17.49 16.72
CA SER A 370 -1.31 -17.72 16.59
C SER A 370 -0.51 -16.97 17.64
N VAL A 371 -0.87 -15.70 17.90
CA VAL A 371 -0.22 -14.86 18.92
C VAL A 371 -0.46 -15.44 20.31
N ALA A 372 -1.70 -15.86 20.62
CA ALA A 372 -2.04 -16.48 21.89
C ALA A 372 -1.26 -17.79 22.11
N LEU A 373 -1.16 -18.63 21.08
CA LEU A 373 -0.41 -19.88 21.13
C LEU A 373 1.09 -19.65 21.33
N ALA A 374 1.67 -18.65 20.68
CA ALA A 374 3.07 -18.27 20.89
C ALA A 374 3.32 -17.80 22.34
N LEU A 375 2.42 -16.97 22.91
CA LEU A 375 2.49 -16.54 24.31
C LEU A 375 2.40 -17.72 25.29
N ILE A 376 1.47 -18.66 25.07
CA ILE A 376 1.31 -19.84 25.92
C ILE A 376 2.52 -20.77 25.82
N SER A 377 3.02 -20.98 24.60
CA SER A 377 4.21 -21.77 24.33
C SER A 377 5.42 -21.23 25.09
N SER A 378 5.64 -19.91 25.05
CA SER A 378 6.71 -19.26 25.81
C SER A 378 6.49 -19.34 27.33
N LEU A 379 5.25 -19.13 27.81
CA LEU A 379 4.93 -19.20 29.25
C LEU A 379 5.17 -20.60 29.83
N LYS A 380 4.85 -21.65 29.05
CA LYS A 380 5.00 -23.04 29.46
C LYS A 380 6.35 -23.66 29.13
N ASP A 381 7.16 -22.96 28.34
CA ASP A 381 8.42 -23.44 27.75
C ASP A 381 8.22 -24.78 26.99
N VAL A 382 7.12 -24.86 26.21
CA VAL A 382 6.77 -26.03 25.39
C VAL A 382 6.68 -25.58 23.94
N PRO A 383 7.49 -26.16 23.03
CA PRO A 383 7.47 -25.79 21.63
C PRO A 383 6.17 -26.23 20.95
N ILE A 384 5.69 -25.39 20.02
CA ILE A 384 4.66 -25.76 19.05
C ILE A 384 5.33 -26.55 17.93
N ARG A 385 4.67 -27.59 17.44
CA ARG A 385 5.17 -28.38 16.31
C ARG A 385 5.43 -27.49 15.09
N ASP A 386 6.55 -27.73 14.43
CA ASP A 386 7.00 -26.90 13.29
C ASP A 386 6.08 -26.98 12.06
N ASP A 387 5.29 -28.02 11.95
CA ASP A 387 4.38 -28.30 10.84
C ASP A 387 2.93 -27.84 11.10
N VAL A 388 2.71 -27.07 12.18
CA VAL A 388 1.39 -26.55 12.56
C VAL A 388 1.27 -25.08 12.15
N LEU A 389 0.11 -24.73 11.60
CA LEU A 389 -0.35 -23.37 11.39
C LEU A 389 -1.66 -23.17 12.14
N ALA A 390 -1.84 -22.02 12.78
CA ALA A 390 -3.06 -21.69 13.49
C ALA A 390 -3.62 -20.33 13.07
N PHE A 391 -4.93 -20.21 13.01
CA PHE A 391 -5.60 -18.93 12.84
C PHE A 391 -7.02 -18.95 13.42
N GLY A 392 -7.47 -17.80 13.92
CA GLY A 392 -8.80 -17.62 14.50
C GLY A 392 -8.86 -16.35 15.33
N GLU A 393 -10.00 -15.70 15.38
CA GLU A 393 -10.24 -14.55 16.25
C GLU A 393 -10.58 -15.04 17.65
N ILE A 394 -10.03 -14.40 18.68
CA ILE A 394 -10.33 -14.73 20.09
C ILE A 394 -11.27 -13.67 20.67
N GLY A 395 -12.48 -14.10 21.08
CA GLY A 395 -13.42 -13.24 21.77
C GLY A 395 -13.08 -13.08 23.27
N LEU A 396 -13.64 -12.05 23.90
CA LEU A 396 -13.43 -11.77 25.35
C LEU A 396 -13.98 -12.87 26.28
N GLY A 397 -14.84 -13.74 25.77
CA GLY A 397 -15.30 -14.94 26.48
C GLY A 397 -14.30 -16.10 26.43
N GLY A 398 -13.22 -15.99 25.62
CA GLY A 398 -12.25 -17.07 25.40
C GLY A 398 -12.63 -18.02 24.27
N GLU A 399 -13.73 -17.75 23.57
CA GLU A 399 -14.17 -18.52 22.41
C GLU A 399 -13.34 -18.17 21.18
N ILE A 400 -13.15 -19.16 20.29
CA ILE A 400 -12.52 -18.96 18.98
C ILE A 400 -13.62 -18.77 17.93
N ARG A 401 -13.63 -17.59 17.31
CA ARG A 401 -14.61 -17.14 16.33
C ARG A 401 -14.16 -17.44 14.90
N SER A 402 -15.14 -17.60 14.02
CA SER A 402 -14.93 -17.81 12.59
C SER A 402 -14.23 -16.61 11.95
N VAL A 403 -13.40 -16.91 10.95
CA VAL A 403 -12.67 -15.91 10.16
C VAL A 403 -12.98 -16.06 8.68
N ASN A 404 -12.77 -14.99 7.92
CA ASN A 404 -12.93 -14.99 6.49
C ASN A 404 -11.77 -15.68 5.78
N HIS A 405 -11.98 -16.07 4.52
CA HIS A 405 -10.95 -16.64 3.65
C HIS A 405 -10.26 -17.91 4.18
N CYS A 406 -10.97 -18.70 5.01
CA CYS A 406 -10.44 -19.88 5.64
C CYS A 406 -9.84 -20.89 4.65
N GLU A 407 -10.52 -21.13 3.54
CA GLU A 407 -10.05 -22.06 2.49
C GLU A 407 -8.72 -21.59 1.87
N GLN A 408 -8.57 -20.29 1.59
CA GLN A 408 -7.36 -19.73 1.00
C GLN A 408 -6.16 -19.85 1.95
N ARG A 409 -6.37 -19.61 3.26
CA ARG A 409 -5.34 -19.79 4.30
C ARG A 409 -4.85 -21.22 4.38
N ILE A 410 -5.77 -22.18 4.36
CA ILE A 410 -5.43 -23.61 4.43
C ILE A 410 -4.71 -24.03 3.14
N LYS A 411 -5.14 -23.57 1.96
CA LYS A 411 -4.46 -23.85 0.69
C LYS A 411 -3.01 -23.37 0.70
N GLU A 412 -2.78 -22.16 1.23
CA GLU A 412 -1.43 -21.60 1.33
C GLU A 412 -0.57 -22.42 2.31
N ALA A 413 -1.12 -22.82 3.46
CA ALA A 413 -0.45 -23.69 4.40
C ALA A 413 -0.05 -25.02 3.76
N ALA A 414 -0.97 -25.68 3.07
CA ALA A 414 -0.71 -26.95 2.38
C ALA A 414 0.37 -26.78 1.29
N ARG A 415 0.29 -25.68 0.51
CA ARG A 415 1.27 -25.37 -0.55
C ARG A 415 2.69 -25.19 0.02
N LEU A 416 2.81 -24.67 1.25
CA LEU A 416 4.10 -24.44 1.92
C LEU A 416 4.56 -25.63 2.77
N GLY A 417 3.84 -26.75 2.73
CA GLY A 417 4.24 -28.02 3.36
C GLY A 417 3.87 -28.16 4.83
N PHE A 418 2.98 -27.32 5.37
CA PHE A 418 2.39 -27.53 6.68
C PHE A 418 1.50 -28.79 6.66
N LYS A 419 1.51 -29.53 7.75
CA LYS A 419 0.74 -30.79 7.84
C LYS A 419 -0.55 -30.62 8.63
N THR A 420 -0.61 -29.62 9.53
CA THR A 420 -1.77 -29.42 10.41
C THR A 420 -2.18 -27.94 10.40
N CYS A 421 -3.50 -27.69 10.24
CA CYS A 421 -4.12 -26.39 10.43
C CYS A 421 -5.08 -26.40 11.60
N ILE A 422 -4.85 -25.58 12.62
CA ILE A 422 -5.76 -25.34 13.74
C ILE A 422 -6.66 -24.15 13.37
N ILE A 423 -7.96 -24.39 13.28
CA ILE A 423 -8.94 -23.39 12.79
C ILE A 423 -10.16 -23.30 13.73
N PRO A 424 -10.96 -22.22 13.64
CA PRO A 424 -12.21 -22.15 14.37
C PRO A 424 -13.17 -23.28 13.99
N ARG A 425 -13.82 -23.89 14.99
CA ARG A 425 -14.75 -25.01 14.76
C ARG A 425 -15.87 -24.69 13.79
N HIS A 426 -16.34 -23.46 13.77
CA HIS A 426 -17.39 -23.04 12.84
C HIS A 426 -16.91 -23.04 11.38
N ASN A 427 -15.64 -22.70 11.12
CA ASN A 427 -15.06 -22.76 9.79
C ASN A 427 -14.83 -24.20 9.29
N PHE A 428 -14.65 -25.17 10.19
CA PHE A 428 -14.36 -26.56 9.82
C PHE A 428 -15.41 -27.17 8.89
N LYS A 429 -16.68 -26.79 9.06
CA LYS A 429 -17.80 -27.28 8.23
C LYS A 429 -17.74 -26.78 6.78
N SER A 430 -17.15 -25.61 6.55
CA SER A 430 -17.04 -24.99 5.23
C SER A 430 -15.77 -25.40 4.47
N VAL A 431 -14.85 -26.13 5.09
CA VAL A 431 -13.61 -26.60 4.44
C VAL A 431 -13.93 -27.74 3.48
N PRO A 432 -13.56 -27.64 2.18
CA PRO A 432 -13.76 -28.70 1.20
C PRO A 432 -13.07 -30.02 1.59
N ASP A 433 -13.72 -31.15 1.37
CA ASP A 433 -13.17 -32.47 1.70
C ASP A 433 -11.88 -32.80 0.94
N LYS A 434 -11.71 -32.24 -0.27
CA LYS A 434 -10.46 -32.37 -1.00
C LYS A 434 -9.29 -31.79 -0.21
N LEU A 435 -9.48 -30.60 0.37
CA LEU A 435 -8.43 -29.90 1.11
C LEU A 435 -8.11 -30.59 2.43
N LYS A 436 -9.12 -31.20 3.10
CA LYS A 436 -8.92 -32.04 4.30
C LYS A 436 -8.10 -33.31 4.06
N LYS A 437 -7.98 -33.75 2.79
CA LYS A 437 -7.11 -34.87 2.40
C LYS A 437 -5.66 -34.43 2.14
N GLU A 438 -5.45 -33.15 1.83
CA GLU A 438 -4.13 -32.60 1.55
C GLU A 438 -3.40 -32.17 2.84
N ILE A 439 -4.15 -31.71 3.85
CA ILE A 439 -3.65 -31.22 5.13
C ILE A 439 -4.64 -31.57 6.24
N GLU A 440 -4.14 -31.98 7.40
CA GLU A 440 -4.97 -32.22 8.58
C GLU A 440 -5.57 -30.91 9.07
N VAL A 441 -6.90 -30.85 9.20
CA VAL A 441 -7.61 -29.66 9.66
C VAL A 441 -8.31 -29.98 10.97
N ILE A 442 -7.96 -29.25 12.03
CA ILE A 442 -8.52 -29.43 13.36
C ILE A 442 -9.35 -28.22 13.74
N GLY A 443 -10.66 -28.44 13.97
CA GLY A 443 -11.59 -27.38 14.36
C GLY A 443 -11.72 -27.27 15.87
N VAL A 444 -11.30 -26.14 16.46
CA VAL A 444 -11.23 -25.89 17.91
C VAL A 444 -12.23 -24.83 18.37
N LYS A 445 -12.66 -24.90 19.63
CA LYS A 445 -13.65 -24.00 20.24
C LYS A 445 -13.02 -22.94 21.15
N ASN A 446 -11.92 -23.27 21.78
CA ASN A 446 -11.22 -22.41 22.73
C ASN A 446 -9.70 -22.61 22.65
N VAL A 447 -8.97 -21.71 23.28
CA VAL A 447 -7.51 -21.67 23.24
C VAL A 447 -6.86 -22.90 23.87
N TYR A 448 -7.48 -23.47 24.93
CA TYR A 448 -6.96 -24.68 25.59
C TYR A 448 -6.96 -25.88 24.63
N GLU A 449 -8.09 -26.09 23.91
CA GLU A 449 -8.20 -27.13 22.88
C GLU A 449 -7.20 -26.91 21.76
N ALA A 450 -7.01 -25.63 21.35
CA ALA A 450 -6.05 -25.29 20.32
C ALA A 450 -4.61 -25.64 20.72
N PHE A 451 -4.18 -25.23 21.93
CA PHE A 451 -2.82 -25.49 22.41
C PHE A 451 -2.55 -27.00 22.55
N ALA A 452 -3.50 -27.77 23.09
CA ALA A 452 -3.37 -29.21 23.22
C ALA A 452 -3.17 -29.96 21.88
N ASN A 453 -3.66 -29.38 20.76
CA ASN A 453 -3.48 -29.95 19.44
C ASN A 453 -2.25 -29.39 18.68
N CYS A 454 -1.54 -28.42 19.25
CA CYS A 454 -0.35 -27.81 18.65
C CYS A 454 0.96 -28.39 19.19
N VAL A 455 0.93 -29.09 20.31
CA VAL A 455 2.10 -29.66 20.98
C VAL A 455 2.09 -31.19 20.85
N ASP A 456 3.26 -31.84 21.06
CA ASP A 456 3.40 -33.28 21.06
C ASP A 456 2.86 -33.92 22.37
#